data_59e619f510a3bec1907c81d1be412b69
#
_entry.id   59e619f510a3bec1907c81d1be412b69
#
_cell.length_a   1.000
_cell.length_b   1.000
_cell.length_c   1.000
_cell.angle_alpha   90.00
_cell.angle_beta   90.00
_cell.angle_gamma   90.00
#
_symmetry.space_group_name_H-M   'P 1'
#
loop_
_entity.id
_entity.type
_entity.pdbx_description
1 polymer ?
#
loop_
_entity_poly.entity_id
_entity_poly.type
_entity_poly.pdbx_seq_one_letter_code
_entity_poly.pdbx_strand_id
1 'polypeptide(L)'
;ASQTGGLTYESGLSSELFGPAANQSSQATVPTQNQASEDAAATNASAQTAAESEDTETAEEFLFIMPASGEIIRDYSSGLPVYSPTFRDWRVHNAVDIAGEAGTPVRAMAAGTVTAITSDVLWGTTIVITHDNGYVSKYCNLGTKPTVKVDGLVEVGQVIGSIGTTAQAEAADESYLHFSLTKDGVSVNPIDVIASVN
;
A
#
# COMPACT_ATOMS: atom_id res chain seq x y z
N ALA A 1 -12.82 15.47 63.29
CA ALA A 1 -13.82 16.17 62.49
C ALA A 1 -13.54 15.85 61.03
N SER A 2 -14.36 14.94 60.50
CA SER A 2 -14.36 14.49 59.12
C SER A 2 -15.22 15.44 58.27
N GLN A 3 -14.72 15.82 57.11
CA GLN A 3 -15.60 16.36 56.07
C GLN A 3 -15.32 15.61 54.76
N THR A 4 -16.31 14.83 54.38
CA THR A 4 -16.51 14.22 53.06
C THR A 4 -17.18 15.26 52.17
N GLY A 5 -16.50 15.70 51.13
CA GLY A 5 -17.06 16.50 50.04
C GLY A 5 -17.39 15.60 48.84
N GLY A 6 -18.67 15.29 48.66
CA GLY A 6 -19.18 14.60 47.48
C GLY A 6 -19.26 15.57 46.30
N LEU A 7 -18.72 15.21 45.18
CA LEU A 7 -18.96 15.86 43.88
C LEU A 7 -20.06 15.12 43.13
N THR A 8 -21.19 15.79 43.00
CA THR A 8 -22.30 15.34 42.17
C THR A 8 -22.05 15.67 40.70
N TYR A 9 -22.18 14.67 39.88
CA TYR A 9 -22.13 14.78 38.43
C TYR A 9 -23.54 15.08 37.92
N GLU A 10 -23.71 16.25 37.33
CA GLU A 10 -24.96 16.53 36.59
C GLU A 10 -24.78 16.15 35.13
N SER A 11 -25.60 15.22 34.70
CA SER A 11 -25.80 14.82 33.32
C SER A 11 -26.77 15.79 32.63
N GLY A 12 -26.24 16.68 31.79
CA GLY A 12 -27.00 17.51 30.88
C GLY A 12 -27.14 16.85 29.50
N LEU A 13 -28.29 16.20 29.29
CA LEU A 13 -28.74 15.78 27.97
C LEU A 13 -29.39 16.98 27.27
N SER A 14 -28.85 17.39 26.14
CA SER A 14 -29.58 18.24 25.19
C SER A 14 -29.62 17.53 23.84
N SER A 15 -30.76 16.98 23.55
CA SER A 15 -31.21 16.48 22.25
C SER A 15 -31.87 17.63 21.50
N GLU A 16 -31.31 18.04 20.37
CA GLU A 16 -32.02 18.82 19.34
C GLU A 16 -31.45 18.42 17.97
N LEU A 17 -32.20 17.84 17.23
CA LEU A 17 -33.13 18.02 16.13
C LEU A 17 -32.53 17.76 14.77
N PHE A 18 -32.79 16.56 14.30
CA PHE A 18 -32.70 16.22 12.86
C PHE A 18 -34.00 16.57 12.18
N GLY A 19 -33.98 17.50 11.23
CA GLY A 19 -35.05 17.74 10.27
C GLY A 19 -34.62 17.25 8.88
N PRO A 20 -35.53 16.59 8.11
CA PRO A 20 -35.21 16.11 6.79
C PRO A 20 -35.45 17.20 5.72
N ALA A 21 -34.47 17.44 4.85
CA ALA A 21 -34.65 18.29 3.68
C ALA A 21 -34.89 17.45 2.43
N ALA A 22 -35.99 17.81 1.79
CA ALA A 22 -36.64 17.18 0.67
C ALA A 22 -35.84 17.17 -0.64
N ASN A 23 -36.09 16.07 -1.33
CA ASN A 23 -35.95 15.78 -2.75
C ASN A 23 -36.55 16.89 -3.64
N GLN A 24 -35.80 17.43 -4.62
CA GLN A 24 -36.34 18.06 -5.80
C GLN A 24 -35.65 17.56 -7.06
N SER A 25 -36.40 16.75 -7.75
CA SER A 25 -36.29 16.36 -9.15
C SER A 25 -36.47 17.59 -10.05
N SER A 26 -35.59 17.76 -11.03
CA SER A 26 -35.85 18.61 -12.18
C SER A 26 -35.43 17.89 -13.45
N GLN A 27 -36.43 17.47 -14.20
CA GLN A 27 -36.39 17.05 -15.60
C GLN A 27 -36.33 18.30 -16.51
N ALA A 28 -35.52 18.23 -17.54
CA ALA A 28 -35.73 18.96 -18.81
C ALA A 28 -34.86 18.33 -19.89
N THR A 29 -35.44 17.53 -20.73
CA THR A 29 -35.88 17.69 -22.12
C THR A 29 -34.78 17.77 -23.15
N VAL A 30 -34.80 16.71 -23.98
CA VAL A 30 -34.18 16.53 -25.30
C VAL A 30 -34.85 17.49 -26.31
N PRO A 31 -34.15 17.93 -27.36
CA PRO A 31 -34.69 17.71 -28.68
C PRO A 31 -33.76 17.03 -29.68
N THR A 32 -34.34 16.11 -30.36
CA THR A 32 -34.01 15.42 -31.63
C THR A 32 -34.14 16.37 -32.80
N GLN A 33 -33.25 16.26 -33.81
CA GLN A 33 -33.48 16.29 -35.26
C GLN A 33 -32.14 16.28 -35.98
N ASN A 34 -31.74 15.23 -36.68
CA ASN A 34 -32.16 14.68 -37.98
C ASN A 34 -31.72 15.58 -39.15
N GLN A 35 -30.78 15.18 -39.98
CA GLN A 35 -30.94 14.89 -41.39
C GLN A 35 -29.63 14.58 -42.10
N ALA A 36 -29.71 13.55 -42.85
CA ALA A 36 -28.91 12.88 -43.82
C ALA A 36 -28.39 13.77 -44.98
N SER A 37 -27.30 13.35 -45.57
CA SER A 37 -27.10 13.30 -47.03
C SER A 37 -26.00 12.30 -47.38
N GLU A 38 -26.36 11.43 -48.29
CA GLU A 38 -25.61 10.49 -49.10
C GLU A 38 -24.53 11.18 -49.93
N ASP A 39 -23.39 10.59 -50.28
CA ASP A 39 -23.22 9.77 -51.50
C ASP A 39 -21.75 9.39 -51.75
N ALA A 40 -21.61 8.29 -52.46
CA ALA A 40 -20.55 7.84 -53.35
C ALA A 40 -19.32 7.10 -52.84
N ALA A 41 -19.48 5.81 -53.05
CA ALA A 41 -18.60 4.72 -53.44
C ALA A 41 -17.18 5.03 -53.99
N ALA A 42 -16.21 4.24 -53.48
CA ALA A 42 -15.17 3.63 -54.33
C ALA A 42 -14.57 2.42 -53.60
N THR A 43 -14.75 1.29 -54.21
CA THR A 43 -14.16 -0.04 -53.98
C THR A 43 -12.63 0.04 -54.00
N ASN A 44 -11.99 -0.59 -53.01
CA ASN A 44 -10.76 -1.31 -53.30
C ASN A 44 -10.59 -2.49 -52.35
N ALA A 45 -10.74 -3.67 -52.91
CA ALA A 45 -10.44 -4.95 -52.27
C ALA A 45 -8.90 -5.09 -52.19
N SER A 46 -8.36 -5.27 -51.02
CA SER A 46 -7.04 -5.83 -50.87
C SER A 46 -7.06 -6.83 -49.72
N ALA A 47 -6.57 -8.02 -50.04
CA ALA A 47 -6.60 -9.24 -49.28
C ALA A 47 -6.08 -9.05 -47.84
N GLN A 48 -6.89 -9.47 -46.88
CA GLN A 48 -6.53 -9.70 -45.51
C GLN A 48 -5.79 -11.03 -45.40
N THR A 49 -4.52 -10.96 -45.22
CA THR A 49 -3.77 -12.08 -44.65
C THR A 49 -4.06 -12.05 -43.15
N ALA A 50 -4.77 -13.05 -42.68
CA ALA A 50 -4.91 -13.32 -41.28
C ALA A 50 -3.51 -13.65 -40.71
N ALA A 51 -2.92 -12.69 -40.00
CA ALA A 51 -1.86 -13.00 -39.07
C ALA A 51 -2.55 -13.52 -37.79
N GLU A 52 -2.49 -14.81 -37.58
CA GLU A 52 -2.65 -15.39 -36.26
C GLU A 52 -1.63 -14.70 -35.34
N SER A 53 -2.11 -13.81 -34.51
CA SER A 53 -1.35 -13.40 -33.33
C SER A 53 -1.32 -14.62 -32.42
N GLU A 54 -0.23 -15.38 -32.50
CA GLU A 54 0.14 -16.29 -31.42
C GLU A 54 0.22 -15.42 -30.16
N ASP A 55 -0.74 -15.64 -29.29
CA ASP A 55 -0.74 -15.17 -27.91
C ASP A 55 0.43 -15.87 -27.22
N THR A 56 1.61 -15.32 -27.43
CA THR A 56 2.78 -15.69 -26.64
C THR A 56 2.50 -15.08 -25.29
N GLU A 57 1.88 -15.87 -24.42
CA GLU A 57 1.88 -15.65 -23.00
C GLU A 57 3.35 -15.65 -22.55
N THR A 58 4.01 -14.52 -22.74
CA THR A 58 5.29 -14.25 -22.09
C THR A 58 5.00 -14.33 -20.62
N ALA A 59 5.40 -15.43 -19.99
CA ALA A 59 5.51 -15.49 -18.55
C ALA A 59 6.30 -14.25 -18.15
N GLU A 60 5.61 -13.24 -17.63
CA GLU A 60 6.24 -12.03 -17.10
C GLU A 60 7.17 -12.52 -15.99
N GLU A 61 8.46 -12.45 -16.24
CA GLU A 61 9.49 -12.81 -15.28
C GLU A 61 9.37 -11.80 -14.13
N PHE A 62 8.73 -12.22 -13.03
CA PHE A 62 8.54 -11.37 -11.87
C PHE A 62 9.91 -11.03 -11.29
N LEU A 63 10.36 -9.82 -11.55
CA LEU A 63 11.60 -9.30 -10.99
C LEU A 63 11.32 -8.75 -9.59
N PHE A 64 12.05 -9.29 -8.61
CA PHE A 64 12.05 -8.79 -7.24
C PHE A 64 13.40 -8.18 -6.87
N ILE A 65 13.38 -7.07 -6.18
CA ILE A 65 14.60 -6.41 -5.69
C ILE A 65 14.50 -6.08 -4.20
N MET A 66 15.66 -5.88 -3.58
CA MET A 66 15.70 -5.33 -2.23
C MET A 66 15.14 -3.90 -2.21
N PRO A 67 14.22 -3.59 -1.27
CA PRO A 67 13.57 -2.29 -1.23
C PRO A 67 14.46 -1.14 -0.76
N ALA A 68 15.53 -1.44 -0.05
CA ALA A 68 16.53 -0.47 0.37
C ALA A 68 17.93 -1.10 0.37
N SER A 69 18.96 -0.28 0.21
CA SER A 69 20.33 -0.68 0.43
C SER A 69 20.66 -0.51 1.92
N GLY A 70 21.19 -1.56 2.54
CA GLY A 70 21.56 -1.57 3.95
C GLY A 70 21.82 -2.98 4.44
N GLU A 71 22.35 -3.09 5.65
CA GLU A 71 22.51 -4.36 6.34
C GLU A 71 21.17 -4.80 6.95
N ILE A 72 20.90 -6.10 6.98
CA ILE A 72 19.76 -6.65 7.71
C ILE A 72 20.14 -6.71 9.18
N ILE A 73 19.49 -5.87 9.99
CA ILE A 73 19.73 -5.77 11.44
C ILE A 73 18.79 -6.67 12.25
N ARG A 74 17.69 -7.11 11.64
CA ARG A 74 16.77 -8.08 12.23
C ARG A 74 16.15 -8.94 11.14
N ASP A 75 16.32 -10.26 11.30
CA ASP A 75 15.84 -11.25 10.35
C ASP A 75 14.35 -11.59 10.57
N TYR A 76 13.74 -12.17 9.54
CA TYR A 76 12.46 -12.85 9.63
C TYR A 76 12.54 -14.06 10.55
N SER A 77 11.73 -14.12 11.59
CA SER A 77 11.90 -15.10 12.67
C SER A 77 11.22 -16.45 12.44
N SER A 78 10.57 -16.67 11.29
CA SER A 78 9.91 -17.95 10.92
C SER A 78 8.96 -18.48 11.99
N GLY A 79 8.23 -17.61 12.67
CA GLY A 79 7.31 -17.95 13.74
C GLY A 79 7.97 -18.19 15.11
N LEU A 80 9.29 -18.10 15.20
CA LEU A 80 10.00 -18.21 16.49
C LEU A 80 10.02 -16.83 17.18
N PRO A 81 9.76 -16.78 18.51
CA PRO A 81 9.89 -15.54 19.26
C PRO A 81 11.35 -15.06 19.33
N VAL A 82 11.56 -13.79 19.02
CA VAL A 82 12.82 -13.07 19.23
C VAL A 82 12.61 -11.95 20.26
N TYR A 83 13.66 -11.63 21.01
CA TYR A 83 13.55 -10.59 22.04
C TYR A 83 13.48 -9.20 21.40
N SER A 84 12.46 -8.42 21.78
CA SER A 84 12.32 -7.02 21.39
C SER A 84 12.86 -6.11 22.50
N PRO A 85 13.94 -5.35 22.28
CA PRO A 85 14.47 -4.41 23.28
C PRO A 85 13.53 -3.24 23.55
N THR A 86 12.75 -2.82 22.55
CA THR A 86 11.77 -1.73 22.68
C THR A 86 10.62 -2.11 23.61
N PHE A 87 10.02 -3.30 23.40
CA PHE A 87 8.89 -3.78 24.20
C PHE A 87 9.32 -4.58 25.45
N ARG A 88 10.60 -4.99 25.51
CA ARG A 88 11.17 -5.82 26.57
C ARG A 88 10.44 -7.16 26.74
N ASP A 89 10.01 -7.76 25.63
CA ASP A 89 9.32 -9.04 25.58
C ASP A 89 9.78 -9.89 24.39
N TRP A 90 9.26 -11.12 24.31
CA TRP A 90 9.53 -12.05 23.22
C TRP A 90 8.34 -12.04 22.26
N ARG A 91 8.59 -11.75 20.99
CA ARG A 91 7.56 -11.68 19.95
C ARG A 91 8.06 -12.22 18.62
N VAL A 92 7.14 -12.66 17.76
CA VAL A 92 7.45 -13.08 16.40
C VAL A 92 7.71 -11.85 15.54
N HIS A 93 8.79 -11.87 14.76
CA HIS A 93 9.15 -10.85 13.80
C HIS A 93 8.87 -11.35 12.38
N ASN A 94 7.72 -10.96 11.81
CA ASN A 94 7.26 -11.36 10.48
C ASN A 94 7.69 -10.36 9.39
N ALA A 95 8.90 -9.85 9.49
CA ALA A 95 9.49 -8.87 8.61
C ALA A 95 11.00 -9.01 8.60
N VAL A 96 11.67 -8.20 7.82
CA VAL A 96 13.10 -7.92 7.94
C VAL A 96 13.29 -6.43 8.19
N ASP A 97 14.24 -6.08 9.06
CA ASP A 97 14.62 -4.70 9.28
C ASP A 97 15.94 -4.43 8.59
N ILE A 98 15.93 -3.46 7.69
CA ILE A 98 17.06 -3.07 6.86
C ILE A 98 17.58 -1.74 7.39
N ALA A 99 18.80 -1.70 7.92
CA ALA A 99 19.43 -0.48 8.41
C ALA A 99 19.59 0.54 7.29
N GLY A 100 19.39 1.81 7.63
CA GLY A 100 19.62 2.91 6.70
C GLY A 100 19.33 4.25 7.35
N GLU A 101 20.06 5.26 6.96
CA GLU A 101 19.86 6.62 7.48
C GLU A 101 18.50 7.17 7.07
N ALA A 102 17.90 7.99 7.91
CA ALA A 102 16.68 8.72 7.57
C ALA A 102 16.89 9.53 6.29
N GLY A 103 15.98 9.38 5.32
CA GLY A 103 16.11 9.96 3.98
C GLY A 103 16.64 8.99 2.91
N THR A 104 17.18 7.83 3.27
CA THR A 104 17.57 6.78 2.31
C THR A 104 16.38 6.37 1.45
N PRO A 105 16.49 6.36 0.11
CA PRO A 105 15.39 6.01 -0.78
C PRO A 105 14.88 4.58 -0.55
N VAL A 106 13.57 4.45 -0.45
CA VAL A 106 12.86 3.15 -0.40
C VAL A 106 12.17 2.93 -1.75
N ARG A 107 12.34 1.73 -2.29
CA ARG A 107 11.88 1.34 -3.63
C ARG A 107 10.83 0.23 -3.55
N ALA A 108 9.91 0.20 -4.50
CA ALA A 108 9.01 -0.93 -4.69
C ALA A 108 9.81 -2.18 -5.05
N MET A 109 9.60 -3.28 -4.31
CA MET A 109 10.31 -4.54 -4.56
C MET A 109 9.93 -5.19 -5.90
N ALA A 110 8.73 -4.91 -6.38
CA ALA A 110 8.16 -5.41 -7.64
C ALA A 110 7.12 -4.41 -8.17
N ALA A 111 6.70 -4.59 -9.42
CA ALA A 111 5.57 -3.88 -9.99
C ALA A 111 4.28 -4.21 -9.24
N GLY A 112 3.34 -3.26 -9.15
CA GLY A 112 2.08 -3.46 -8.46
C GLY A 112 1.27 -2.19 -8.27
N THR A 113 0.23 -2.29 -7.45
CA THR A 113 -0.66 -1.16 -7.11
C THR A 113 -0.53 -0.81 -5.64
N VAL A 114 -0.40 0.47 -5.34
CA VAL A 114 -0.42 0.98 -3.95
C VAL A 114 -1.84 0.85 -3.41
N THR A 115 -2.07 -0.07 -2.49
CA THR A 115 -3.41 -0.34 -1.93
C THR A 115 -3.68 0.44 -0.64
N ALA A 116 -2.64 0.86 0.08
CA ALA A 116 -2.82 1.72 1.25
C ALA A 116 -1.58 2.60 1.51
N ILE A 117 -1.84 3.78 2.05
CA ILE A 117 -0.85 4.65 2.70
C ILE A 117 -1.45 5.06 4.03
N THR A 118 -0.82 4.65 5.12
CA THR A 118 -1.31 4.91 6.48
C THR A 118 -0.21 5.53 7.34
N SER A 119 -0.59 6.10 8.47
CA SER A 119 0.37 6.57 9.48
C SER A 119 -0.21 6.32 10.85
N ASP A 120 0.51 5.58 11.67
CA ASP A 120 0.17 5.30 13.06
C ASP A 120 1.40 5.41 13.95
N VAL A 121 1.19 5.42 15.26
CA VAL A 121 2.27 5.59 16.25
C VAL A 121 3.21 4.39 16.30
N LEU A 122 2.68 3.17 16.06
CA LEU A 122 3.45 1.94 16.21
C LEU A 122 4.38 1.71 15.02
N TRP A 123 3.84 1.77 13.80
CA TRP A 123 4.56 1.43 12.57
C TRP A 123 5.01 2.66 11.76
N GLY A 124 4.59 3.86 12.18
CA GLY A 124 4.88 5.10 11.48
C GLY A 124 4.16 5.20 10.14
N THR A 125 4.75 5.95 9.22
CA THR A 125 4.26 6.04 7.84
C THR A 125 4.50 4.71 7.13
N THR A 126 3.43 4.14 6.61
CA THR A 126 3.40 2.80 6.02
C THR A 126 2.80 2.86 4.62
N ILE A 127 3.44 2.20 3.65
CA ILE A 127 2.92 1.96 2.30
C ILE A 127 2.69 0.46 2.13
N VAL A 128 1.56 0.09 1.52
CA VAL A 128 1.22 -1.28 1.16
C VAL A 128 1.04 -1.35 -0.34
N ILE A 129 1.70 -2.33 -0.98
CA ILE A 129 1.61 -2.57 -2.43
C ILE A 129 1.14 -4.01 -2.65
N THR A 130 0.11 -4.17 -3.46
CA THR A 130 -0.37 -5.47 -3.92
C THR A 130 0.21 -5.74 -5.31
N HIS A 131 0.74 -6.93 -5.50
CA HIS A 131 1.35 -7.42 -6.73
C HIS A 131 0.46 -8.48 -7.40
N ASP A 132 0.48 -8.57 -8.71
CA ASP A 132 -0.43 -9.42 -9.50
C ASP A 132 -0.29 -10.92 -9.21
N ASN A 133 0.83 -11.35 -8.68
CA ASN A 133 1.11 -12.75 -8.35
C ASN A 133 0.70 -13.16 -6.92
N GLY A 134 -0.18 -12.39 -6.25
CA GLY A 134 -0.67 -12.68 -4.89
C GLY A 134 0.28 -12.31 -3.76
N TYR A 135 1.39 -11.65 -4.06
CA TYR A 135 2.23 -11.03 -3.04
C TYR A 135 1.66 -9.67 -2.59
N VAL A 136 1.83 -9.37 -1.31
CA VAL A 136 1.58 -8.04 -0.75
C VAL A 136 2.80 -7.62 0.06
N SER A 137 3.42 -6.52 -0.34
CA SER A 137 4.56 -5.94 0.34
C SER A 137 4.14 -4.76 1.20
N LYS A 138 4.74 -4.64 2.38
CA LYS A 138 4.46 -3.57 3.35
C LYS A 138 5.77 -2.94 3.80
N TYR A 139 5.84 -1.62 3.68
CA TYR A 139 7.01 -0.79 3.98
C TYR A 139 6.63 0.14 5.13
N CYS A 140 7.23 -0.04 6.30
CA CYS A 140 6.94 0.76 7.50
C CYS A 140 8.15 1.60 7.91
N ASN A 141 7.93 2.52 8.84
CA ASN A 141 8.92 3.49 9.31
C ASN A 141 9.41 4.43 8.22
N LEU A 142 8.54 4.75 7.27
CA LEU A 142 8.86 5.68 6.19
C LEU A 142 8.82 7.13 6.67
N GLY A 143 9.46 8.02 5.93
CA GLY A 143 9.33 9.47 6.08
C GLY A 143 7.90 9.93 5.80
N THR A 144 7.55 11.13 6.30
CA THR A 144 6.18 11.65 6.25
C THR A 144 5.70 12.09 4.86
N LYS A 145 6.54 11.97 3.83
CA LYS A 145 6.25 12.41 2.46
C LYS A 145 6.43 11.25 1.46
N PRO A 146 5.47 10.34 1.34
CA PRO A 146 5.45 9.36 0.26
C PRO A 146 5.54 10.02 -1.12
N THR A 147 6.19 9.37 -2.08
CA THR A 147 6.28 9.85 -3.47
C THR A 147 5.20 9.27 -4.37
N VAL A 148 4.37 8.39 -3.82
CA VAL A 148 3.27 7.68 -4.49
C VAL A 148 1.94 8.00 -3.81
N LYS A 149 0.83 7.60 -4.43
CA LYS A 149 -0.53 7.77 -3.92
C LYS A 149 -1.28 6.43 -3.96
N VAL A 150 -2.31 6.31 -3.15
CA VAL A 150 -3.23 5.15 -3.18
C VAL A 150 -3.85 5.02 -4.58
N ASP A 151 -4.05 3.80 -5.03
CA ASP A 151 -4.47 3.37 -6.36
C ASP A 151 -3.48 3.71 -7.48
N GLY A 152 -2.27 4.19 -7.13
CA GLY A 152 -1.19 4.43 -8.09
C GLY A 152 -0.47 3.13 -8.44
N LEU A 153 -0.19 2.95 -9.73
CA LEU A 153 0.70 1.90 -10.21
C LEU A 153 2.15 2.27 -9.91
N VAL A 154 2.94 1.27 -9.58
CA VAL A 154 4.39 1.39 -9.38
C VAL A 154 5.12 0.32 -10.17
N GLU A 155 6.29 0.68 -10.69
CA GLU A 155 7.21 -0.23 -11.34
C GLU A 155 8.22 -0.81 -10.33
N VAL A 156 8.83 -1.95 -10.66
CA VAL A 156 9.95 -2.48 -9.88
C VAL A 156 11.06 -1.45 -9.76
N GLY A 157 11.57 -1.22 -8.56
CA GLY A 157 12.64 -0.24 -8.31
C GLY A 157 12.21 1.22 -8.28
N GLN A 158 10.94 1.53 -8.53
CA GLN A 158 10.43 2.89 -8.39
C GLN A 158 10.55 3.37 -6.95
N VAL A 159 11.06 4.59 -6.74
CA VAL A 159 11.11 5.19 -5.39
C VAL A 159 9.70 5.51 -4.92
N ILE A 160 9.31 4.94 -3.78
CA ILE A 160 7.99 5.10 -3.16
C ILE A 160 8.02 6.02 -1.94
N GLY A 161 9.19 6.24 -1.37
CA GLY A 161 9.42 7.08 -0.20
C GLY A 161 10.86 7.03 0.25
N SER A 162 11.10 7.32 1.50
CA SER A 162 12.41 7.22 2.15
C SER A 162 12.29 6.62 3.53
N ILE A 163 13.37 6.07 4.06
CA ILE A 163 13.46 5.66 5.47
C ILE A 163 13.19 6.87 6.35
N GLY A 164 12.41 6.68 7.40
CA GLY A 164 12.06 7.69 8.38
C GLY A 164 12.48 7.31 9.80
N THR A 165 11.88 8.02 10.75
CA THR A 165 11.97 7.77 12.20
C THR A 165 10.58 7.92 12.81
N THR A 166 9.57 7.44 12.10
CA THR A 166 8.16 7.67 12.45
C THR A 166 7.55 6.55 13.28
N ALA A 167 8.17 5.36 13.30
CA ALA A 167 7.72 4.21 14.06
C ALA A 167 8.25 4.22 15.51
N GLN A 168 7.40 3.75 16.45
CA GLN A 168 7.79 3.53 17.84
C GLN A 168 7.96 2.04 18.19
N ALA A 169 7.56 1.13 17.31
CA ALA A 169 7.63 -0.31 17.55
C ALA A 169 9.05 -0.82 17.84
N GLU A 170 10.05 -0.18 17.25
CA GLU A 170 11.47 -0.53 17.35
C GLU A 170 12.33 0.74 17.57
N ALA A 171 11.80 1.67 18.39
CA ALA A 171 12.44 2.96 18.66
C ALA A 171 13.78 2.84 19.42
N ALA A 172 14.14 1.66 19.92
CA ALA A 172 15.44 1.38 20.51
C ALA A 172 16.53 1.08 19.48
N ASP A 173 16.13 0.84 18.23
CA ASP A 173 17.05 0.56 17.13
C ASP A 173 17.44 1.87 16.39
N GLU A 174 18.48 1.81 15.59
CA GLU A 174 18.85 2.90 14.67
C GLU A 174 17.78 3.05 13.58
N SER A 175 17.88 4.10 12.74
CA SER A 175 16.95 4.25 11.60
C SER A 175 17.00 3.04 10.67
N TYR A 176 15.84 2.54 10.28
CA TYR A 176 15.68 1.30 9.51
C TYR A 176 14.40 1.34 8.67
N LEU A 177 14.34 0.48 7.66
CA LEU A 177 13.11 0.11 6.97
C LEU A 177 12.59 -1.21 7.54
N HIS A 178 11.38 -1.22 8.10
CA HIS A 178 10.67 -2.46 8.45
C HIS A 178 9.91 -2.94 7.21
N PHE A 179 10.34 -4.08 6.65
CA PHE A 179 9.83 -4.62 5.40
C PHE A 179 9.23 -6.01 5.60
N SER A 180 7.94 -6.14 5.35
CA SER A 180 7.23 -7.43 5.44
C SER A 180 6.59 -7.82 4.12
N LEU A 181 6.47 -9.11 3.91
CA LEU A 181 5.92 -9.73 2.71
C LEU A 181 4.93 -10.83 3.07
N THR A 182 3.79 -10.84 2.38
CA THR A 182 2.85 -11.96 2.44
C THR A 182 2.62 -12.53 1.04
N LYS A 183 2.36 -13.83 0.96
CA LYS A 183 1.92 -14.54 -0.24
C LYS A 183 0.57 -15.17 0.05
N ASP A 184 -0.46 -14.80 -0.70
CA ASP A 184 -1.83 -15.30 -0.51
C ASP A 184 -2.31 -15.17 0.95
N GLY A 185 -1.94 -14.06 1.60
CA GLY A 185 -2.28 -13.75 2.99
C GLY A 185 -1.42 -14.42 4.06
N VAL A 186 -0.44 -15.25 3.69
CA VAL A 186 0.49 -15.90 4.61
C VAL A 186 1.82 -15.15 4.63
N SER A 187 2.36 -14.87 5.83
CA SER A 187 3.66 -14.22 5.97
C SER A 187 4.78 -15.13 5.46
N VAL A 188 5.66 -14.57 4.64
CA VAL A 188 6.82 -15.26 4.05
C VAL A 188 8.10 -14.47 4.32
N ASN A 189 9.25 -15.16 4.31
CA ASN A 189 10.54 -14.49 4.45
C ASN A 189 10.85 -13.68 3.17
N PRO A 190 10.94 -12.35 3.24
CA PRO A 190 11.21 -11.53 2.06
C PRO A 190 12.52 -11.86 1.36
N ILE A 191 13.55 -12.21 2.13
CA ILE A 191 14.88 -12.50 1.59
C ILE A 191 14.87 -13.77 0.74
N ASP A 192 14.20 -14.83 1.23
CA ASP A 192 14.12 -16.09 0.49
C ASP A 192 13.36 -15.91 -0.83
N VAL A 193 12.28 -15.10 -0.81
CA VAL A 193 11.50 -14.80 -2.02
C VAL A 193 12.34 -14.01 -3.02
N ILE A 194 13.02 -12.94 -2.60
CA ILE A 194 13.87 -12.13 -3.48
C ILE A 194 15.02 -12.97 -4.06
N ALA A 195 15.64 -13.84 -3.25
CA ALA A 195 16.73 -14.71 -3.69
C ALA A 195 16.28 -15.81 -4.65
N SER A 196 15.02 -16.23 -4.63
CA SER A 196 14.50 -17.33 -5.47
C SER A 196 14.23 -16.92 -6.92
N VAL A 197 14.20 -15.63 -7.23
CA VAL A 197 13.89 -15.08 -8.58
C VAL A 197 15.05 -14.30 -9.20
N ASN A 198 16.21 -14.26 -8.56
CA ASN A 198 17.46 -13.68 -9.03
C ASN A 198 18.54 -14.77 -9.13
#